data_43b513e6af03d89fdd281d5d9706fbf4
#
_entry.id   43b513e6af03d89fdd281d5d9706fbf4
#
_cell.length_a   1.000
_cell.length_b   1.000
_cell.length_c   1.000
_cell.angle_alpha   90.00
_cell.angle_beta   90.00
_cell.angle_gamma   90.00
#
_symmetry.space_group_name_H-M   'P 1'
#
loop_
_entity.id
_entity.type
_entity.pdbx_description
1 polymer ?
#
loop_
_entity_poly.entity_id
_entity_poly.type
_entity_poly.pdbx_seq_one_letter_code
_entity_poly.pdbx_strand_id
1 'polypeptide(L)'
;MQEVARRISDEWKRRAVANEMNARSGLGVYGISVAAELSGIGPQTLRLYESRGLLTPARTAGGTRRYSDDDLVRLRRITELVNIGINVAGIGQILGLEARNARLESDNDRLESDNTKLRSDNTQLKSDYALLAAERAARPVPGTPRARKRKGS
;
A
#
# COMPACT_ATOMS: atom_id res chain seq x y z
N MET A 1 -14.99 20.68 -19.59
CA MET A 1 -15.63 20.03 -18.42
C MET A 1 -15.93 18.54 -18.64
N GLN A 2 -16.45 18.12 -19.79
CA GLN A 2 -16.79 16.70 -20.05
C GLN A 2 -15.58 15.76 -20.14
N GLU A 3 -14.43 16.23 -20.59
CA GLU A 3 -13.20 15.43 -20.74
C GLU A 3 -12.54 15.06 -19.39
N VAL A 4 -12.60 15.97 -18.42
CA VAL A 4 -12.12 15.72 -17.05
C VAL A 4 -13.01 14.70 -16.35
N ALA A 5 -14.32 14.78 -16.53
CA ALA A 5 -15.26 13.79 -15.97
C ALA A 5 -15.07 12.38 -16.56
N ARG A 6 -14.74 12.27 -17.87
CA ARG A 6 -14.40 10.98 -18.51
C ARG A 6 -13.12 10.38 -17.96
N ARG A 7 -12.04 11.17 -17.82
CA ARG A 7 -10.76 10.70 -17.25
C ARG A 7 -10.92 10.18 -15.83
N ILE A 8 -11.66 10.91 -14.98
CA ILE A 8 -11.96 10.48 -13.61
C ILE A 8 -12.76 9.18 -13.60
N SER A 9 -13.76 9.05 -14.47
CA SER A 9 -14.58 7.84 -14.60
C SER A 9 -13.76 6.62 -15.06
N ASP A 10 -12.82 6.79 -16.00
CA ASP A 10 -11.98 5.70 -16.51
C ASP A 10 -10.90 5.30 -15.50
N GLU A 11 -10.42 6.23 -14.70
CA GLU A 11 -9.46 5.94 -13.62
C GLU A 11 -10.14 5.19 -12.46
N TRP A 12 -11.37 5.56 -12.12
CA TRP A 12 -12.19 4.84 -11.16
C TRP A 12 -12.50 3.40 -11.59
N LYS A 13 -12.84 3.20 -12.87
CA LYS A 13 -13.08 1.87 -13.45
C LYS A 13 -11.82 1.01 -13.41
N ARG A 14 -10.66 1.57 -13.79
CA ARG A 14 -9.36 0.85 -13.72
C ARG A 14 -9.00 0.47 -12.29
N ARG A 15 -9.19 1.37 -11.32
CA ARG A 15 -8.96 1.07 -9.89
C ARG A 15 -9.94 0.03 -9.35
N ALA A 16 -11.21 0.09 -9.73
CA ALA A 16 -12.21 -0.88 -9.32
C ALA A 16 -11.87 -2.29 -9.86
N VAL A 17 -11.51 -2.40 -11.15
CA VAL A 17 -11.08 -3.67 -11.77
C VAL A 17 -9.79 -4.19 -11.14
N ALA A 18 -8.80 -3.34 -10.89
CA ALA A 18 -7.55 -3.73 -10.23
C ALA A 18 -7.80 -4.19 -8.78
N ASN A 19 -8.73 -3.55 -8.07
CA ASN A 19 -9.08 -3.94 -6.70
C ASN A 19 -9.90 -5.25 -6.65
N GLU A 20 -10.76 -5.50 -7.64
CA GLU A 20 -11.45 -6.79 -7.80
C GLU A 20 -10.50 -7.91 -8.19
N MET A 21 -9.53 -7.67 -9.10
CA MET A 21 -8.50 -8.64 -9.44
C MET A 21 -7.60 -8.94 -8.23
N ASN A 22 -7.22 -7.92 -7.46
CA ASN A 22 -6.41 -8.10 -6.24
C ASN A 22 -7.19 -8.81 -5.11
N ALA A 23 -8.50 -8.57 -5.00
CA ALA A 23 -9.36 -9.28 -4.06
C ALA A 23 -9.59 -10.76 -4.45
N ARG A 24 -9.49 -11.08 -5.74
CA ARG A 24 -9.64 -12.46 -6.26
C ARG A 24 -8.32 -13.24 -6.24
N SER A 25 -7.19 -12.57 -6.30
CA SER A 25 -5.87 -13.23 -6.36
C SER A 25 -5.59 -14.11 -5.14
N GLY A 26 -6.07 -13.69 -3.96
CA GLY A 26 -5.98 -14.48 -2.71
C GLY A 26 -7.07 -15.54 -2.52
N LEU A 27 -8.09 -15.60 -3.41
CA LEU A 27 -9.15 -16.60 -3.28
C LEU A 27 -8.68 -17.96 -3.82
N GLY A 28 -8.74 -18.98 -2.98
CA GLY A 28 -8.43 -20.35 -3.36
C GLY A 28 -9.49 -20.93 -4.29
N VAL A 29 -9.22 -20.92 -5.61
CA VAL A 29 -10.15 -21.38 -6.65
C VAL A 29 -9.73 -22.71 -7.29
N TYR A 30 -8.44 -23.04 -7.29
CA TYR A 30 -7.90 -24.21 -7.98
C TYR A 30 -7.77 -25.42 -7.04
N GLY A 31 -8.24 -26.60 -7.48
CA GLY A 31 -7.91 -27.85 -6.81
C GLY A 31 -6.45 -28.24 -7.03
N ILE A 32 -5.94 -29.20 -6.22
CA ILE A 32 -4.52 -29.61 -6.29
C ILE A 32 -4.10 -30.11 -7.68
N SER A 33 -4.98 -30.81 -8.40
CA SER A 33 -4.68 -31.32 -9.74
C SER A 33 -4.50 -30.19 -10.74
N VAL A 34 -5.37 -29.18 -10.71
CA VAL A 34 -5.30 -28.00 -11.57
C VAL A 34 -4.08 -27.14 -11.20
N ALA A 35 -3.82 -26.93 -9.92
CA ALA A 35 -2.63 -26.19 -9.46
C ALA A 35 -1.32 -26.90 -9.89
N ALA A 36 -1.30 -28.24 -9.86
CA ALA A 36 -0.17 -29.04 -10.31
C ALA A 36 0.06 -28.88 -11.81
N GLU A 37 -1.00 -28.91 -12.61
CA GLU A 37 -0.93 -28.72 -14.07
C GLU A 37 -0.47 -27.31 -14.43
N LEU A 38 -1.06 -26.27 -13.82
CA LEU A 38 -0.70 -24.86 -14.07
C LEU A 38 0.71 -24.49 -13.62
N SER A 39 1.22 -25.12 -12.58
CA SER A 39 2.57 -24.86 -12.05
C SER A 39 3.65 -25.77 -12.64
N GLY A 40 3.28 -26.85 -13.30
CA GLY A 40 4.21 -27.90 -13.75
C GLY A 40 4.82 -28.72 -12.59
N ILE A 41 4.27 -28.62 -11.38
CA ILE A 41 4.78 -29.28 -10.18
C ILE A 41 3.82 -30.40 -9.78
N GLY A 42 4.37 -31.61 -9.55
CA GLY A 42 3.54 -32.75 -9.18
C GLY A 42 2.80 -32.56 -7.85
N PRO A 43 1.57 -33.15 -7.67
CA PRO A 43 0.76 -33.00 -6.47
C PRO A 43 1.45 -33.39 -5.16
N GLN A 44 2.37 -34.35 -5.21
CA GLN A 44 3.17 -34.77 -4.04
C GLN A 44 4.15 -33.67 -3.59
N THR A 45 4.77 -32.99 -4.55
CA THR A 45 5.68 -31.87 -4.26
C THR A 45 4.90 -30.67 -3.72
N LEU A 46 3.68 -30.41 -4.20
CA LEU A 46 2.81 -29.39 -3.63
C LEU A 46 2.49 -29.67 -2.15
N ARG A 47 2.18 -30.94 -1.81
CA ARG A 47 1.97 -31.37 -0.41
C ARG A 47 3.24 -31.22 0.45
N LEU A 48 4.43 -31.53 -0.14
CA LEU A 48 5.69 -31.32 0.54
C LEU A 48 5.93 -29.84 0.85
N TYR A 49 5.67 -28.94 -0.10
CA TYR A 49 5.82 -27.50 0.11
C TYR A 49 4.84 -26.97 1.16
N GLU A 50 3.60 -27.47 1.18
CA GLU A 50 2.64 -27.17 2.25
C GLU A 50 3.16 -27.66 3.62
N SER A 51 3.64 -28.91 3.72
CA SER A 51 4.15 -29.46 4.97
C SER A 51 5.40 -28.75 5.48
N ARG A 52 6.13 -28.09 4.60
CA ARG A 52 7.32 -27.27 4.92
C ARG A 52 6.98 -25.79 5.15
N GLY A 53 5.70 -25.42 5.09
CA GLY A 53 5.24 -24.05 5.30
C GLY A 53 5.57 -23.08 4.16
N LEU A 54 5.99 -23.60 2.98
CA LEU A 54 6.24 -22.78 1.80
C LEU A 54 4.94 -22.32 1.14
N LEU A 55 3.85 -23.06 1.32
CA LEU A 55 2.52 -22.78 0.81
C LEU A 55 1.50 -22.90 1.94
N THR A 56 0.44 -22.12 1.86
CA THR A 56 -0.68 -22.18 2.82
C THR A 56 -2.00 -22.10 2.04
N PRO A 57 -2.34 -23.15 1.26
CA PRO A 57 -3.57 -23.14 0.48
C PRO A 57 -4.80 -23.04 1.37
N ALA A 58 -5.81 -22.31 0.91
CA ALA A 58 -7.10 -22.26 1.57
C ALA A 58 -7.75 -23.65 1.61
N ARG A 59 -8.70 -23.86 2.52
CA ARG A 59 -9.46 -25.11 2.61
C ARG A 59 -10.95 -24.83 2.54
N THR A 60 -11.67 -25.66 1.81
CA THR A 60 -13.13 -25.64 1.84
C THR A 60 -13.64 -26.13 3.21
N ALA A 61 -14.94 -25.93 3.48
CA ALA A 61 -15.59 -26.47 4.68
C ALA A 61 -15.41 -28.00 4.82
N GLY A 62 -15.28 -28.74 3.70
CA GLY A 62 -14.98 -30.17 3.67
C GLY A 62 -13.49 -30.53 3.73
N GLY A 63 -12.61 -29.56 4.02
CA GLY A 63 -11.16 -29.78 4.17
C GLY A 63 -10.36 -29.90 2.87
N THR A 64 -11.00 -29.73 1.70
CA THR A 64 -10.32 -29.80 0.41
C THR A 64 -9.44 -28.58 0.17
N ARG A 65 -8.19 -28.79 -0.27
CA ARG A 65 -7.23 -27.74 -0.61
C ARG A 65 -7.69 -26.91 -1.80
N ARG A 66 -7.53 -25.60 -1.68
CA ARG A 66 -7.79 -24.63 -2.75
C ARG A 66 -6.62 -23.67 -2.86
N TYR A 67 -6.03 -23.63 -4.04
CA TYR A 67 -4.90 -22.76 -4.39
C TYR A 67 -5.41 -21.49 -5.05
N SER A 68 -4.81 -20.37 -4.72
CA SER A 68 -5.09 -19.06 -5.31
C SER A 68 -4.10 -18.74 -6.44
N ASP A 69 -4.36 -17.65 -7.17
CA ASP A 69 -3.38 -17.13 -8.14
C ASP A 69 -2.08 -16.70 -7.45
N ASP A 70 -2.16 -16.16 -6.23
CA ASP A 70 -1.00 -15.81 -5.42
C ASP A 70 -0.17 -17.04 -5.05
N ASP A 71 -0.83 -18.16 -4.75
CA ASP A 71 -0.13 -19.45 -4.54
C ASP A 71 0.59 -19.91 -5.81
N LEU A 72 0.01 -19.72 -7.00
CA LEU A 72 0.65 -20.06 -8.27
C LEU A 72 1.86 -19.17 -8.57
N VAL A 73 1.79 -17.87 -8.25
CA VAL A 73 2.93 -16.95 -8.33
C VAL A 73 4.05 -17.41 -7.39
N ARG A 74 3.68 -17.74 -6.15
CA ARG A 74 4.62 -18.24 -5.15
C ARG A 74 5.26 -19.56 -5.58
N LEU A 75 4.50 -20.47 -6.17
CA LEU A 75 5.03 -21.74 -6.73
C LEU A 75 6.07 -21.51 -7.83
N ARG A 76 5.81 -20.56 -8.75
CA ARG A 76 6.81 -20.18 -9.77
C ARG A 76 8.10 -19.72 -9.14
N ARG A 77 8.01 -18.84 -8.11
CA ARG A 77 9.20 -18.35 -7.40
C ARG A 77 9.97 -19.48 -6.71
N ILE A 78 9.26 -20.40 -6.06
CA ILE A 78 9.87 -21.61 -5.46
C ILE A 78 10.62 -22.41 -6.51
N THR A 79 10.02 -22.65 -7.68
CA THR A 79 10.63 -23.39 -8.79
C THR A 79 11.91 -22.73 -9.30
N GLU A 80 11.90 -21.40 -9.45
CA GLU A 80 13.11 -20.63 -9.82
C GLU A 80 14.25 -20.87 -8.83
N LEU A 81 13.94 -20.77 -7.52
CA LEU A 81 14.94 -20.97 -6.46
C LEU A 81 15.45 -22.39 -6.40
N VAL A 82 14.60 -23.39 -6.64
CA VAL A 82 15.01 -24.81 -6.75
C VAL A 82 15.95 -24.99 -7.95
N ASN A 83 15.64 -24.39 -9.09
CA ASN A 83 16.43 -24.54 -10.32
C ASN A 83 17.83 -23.95 -10.21
N ILE A 84 18.03 -22.93 -9.36
CA ILE A 84 19.36 -22.37 -9.05
C ILE A 84 20.05 -23.09 -7.86
N GLY A 85 19.48 -24.20 -7.39
CA GLY A 85 20.11 -25.06 -6.38
C GLY A 85 19.84 -24.67 -4.92
N ILE A 86 18.89 -23.77 -4.65
CA ILE A 86 18.54 -23.44 -3.27
C ILE A 86 17.74 -24.59 -2.65
N ASN A 87 18.12 -25.02 -1.47
CA ASN A 87 17.37 -26.04 -0.74
C ASN A 87 16.07 -25.50 -0.14
N VAL A 88 15.13 -26.41 0.19
CA VAL A 88 13.78 -26.04 0.68
C VAL A 88 13.81 -25.15 1.92
N ALA A 89 14.77 -25.35 2.83
CA ALA A 89 14.91 -24.52 4.03
C ALA A 89 15.34 -23.08 3.67
N GLY A 90 16.31 -22.95 2.76
CA GLY A 90 16.77 -21.66 2.25
C GLY A 90 15.67 -20.92 1.48
N ILE A 91 14.86 -21.64 0.69
CA ILE A 91 13.72 -21.07 -0.02
C ILE A 91 12.76 -20.40 0.97
N GLY A 92 12.42 -21.05 2.08
CA GLY A 92 11.56 -20.47 3.12
C GLY A 92 12.11 -19.15 3.67
N GLN A 93 13.41 -19.08 3.91
CA GLN A 93 14.07 -17.85 4.37
C GLN A 93 14.03 -16.74 3.30
N ILE A 94 14.33 -17.07 2.05
CA ILE A 94 14.31 -16.10 0.94
C ILE A 94 12.91 -15.53 0.75
N LEU A 95 11.87 -16.37 0.68
CA LEU A 95 10.50 -15.92 0.52
C LEU A 95 10.04 -15.04 1.71
N GLY A 96 10.48 -15.37 2.92
CA GLY A 96 10.23 -14.55 4.11
C GLY A 96 10.91 -13.19 4.06
N LEU A 97 12.13 -13.13 3.51
CA LEU A 97 12.85 -11.87 3.31
C LEU A 97 12.22 -11.03 2.19
N GLU A 98 11.88 -11.64 1.06
CA GLU A 98 11.18 -10.97 -0.05
C GLU A 98 9.87 -10.35 0.40
N ALA A 99 9.06 -11.08 1.17
CA ALA A 99 7.80 -10.56 1.71
C ALA A 99 8.01 -9.38 2.68
N ARG A 100 9.06 -9.45 3.51
CA ARG A 100 9.42 -8.33 4.40
C ARG A 100 9.93 -7.13 3.63
N ASN A 101 10.73 -7.35 2.60
CA ASN A 101 11.25 -6.27 1.75
C ASN A 101 10.11 -5.53 1.04
N ALA A 102 9.20 -6.26 0.39
CA ALA A 102 8.03 -5.68 -0.26
C ALA A 102 7.16 -4.87 0.71
N ARG A 103 7.00 -5.34 1.96
CA ARG A 103 6.29 -4.59 2.99
C ARG A 103 7.01 -3.32 3.38
N LEU A 104 8.34 -3.38 3.59
CA LEU A 104 9.14 -2.20 3.93
C LEU A 104 9.14 -1.16 2.82
N GLU A 105 9.20 -1.59 1.56
CA GLU A 105 9.08 -0.71 0.39
C GLU A 105 7.72 0.02 0.40
N SER A 106 6.62 -0.72 0.58
CA SER A 106 5.28 -0.13 0.65
C SER A 106 5.12 0.84 1.83
N ASP A 107 5.65 0.50 3.01
CA ASP A 107 5.63 1.37 4.18
C ASP A 107 6.48 2.63 3.94
N ASN A 108 7.61 2.52 3.25
CA ASN A 108 8.48 3.64 2.89
C ASN A 108 7.77 4.62 1.93
N ASP A 109 7.16 4.10 0.86
CA ASP A 109 6.38 4.90 -0.10
C ASP A 109 5.25 5.67 0.59
N ARG A 110 4.56 5.01 1.53
CA ARG A 110 3.53 5.64 2.34
C ARG A 110 4.09 6.76 3.21
N LEU A 111 5.19 6.50 3.92
CA LEU A 111 5.83 7.49 4.77
C LEU A 111 6.36 8.69 3.97
N GLU A 112 6.89 8.49 2.77
CA GLU A 112 7.30 9.57 1.88
C GLU A 112 6.12 10.42 1.43
N SER A 113 5.00 9.79 1.08
CA SER A 113 3.76 10.48 0.74
C SER A 113 3.24 11.32 1.92
N ASP A 114 3.15 10.72 3.12
CA ASP A 114 2.71 11.41 4.33
C ASP A 114 3.65 12.58 4.70
N ASN A 115 4.97 12.39 4.57
CA ASN A 115 5.97 13.44 4.82
C ASN A 115 5.82 14.61 3.86
N THR A 116 5.59 14.33 2.57
CA THR A 116 5.36 15.37 1.56
C THR A 116 4.11 16.19 1.87
N LYS A 117 3.02 15.52 2.27
CA LYS A 117 1.79 16.17 2.69
C LYS A 117 2.00 17.05 3.93
N LEU A 118 2.63 16.50 4.97
CA LEU A 118 2.92 17.24 6.19
C LEU A 118 3.80 18.47 5.94
N ARG A 119 4.78 18.40 5.04
CA ARG A 119 5.60 19.55 4.65
C ARG A 119 4.77 20.63 3.96
N SER A 120 3.86 20.23 3.07
CA SER A 120 2.93 21.16 2.41
C SER A 120 2.03 21.87 3.42
N ASP A 121 1.38 21.09 4.31
CA ASP A 121 0.50 21.60 5.35
C ASP A 121 1.24 22.54 6.30
N ASN A 122 2.47 22.21 6.68
CA ASN A 122 3.31 23.06 7.54
C ASN A 122 3.68 24.38 6.86
N THR A 123 3.95 24.35 5.55
CA THR A 123 4.23 25.57 4.77
C THR A 123 2.98 26.44 4.70
N GLN A 124 1.81 25.86 4.45
CA GLN A 124 0.55 26.58 4.45
C GLN A 124 0.24 27.22 5.80
N LEU A 125 0.37 26.45 6.88
CA LEU A 125 0.15 26.95 8.25
C LEU A 125 1.08 28.11 8.60
N LYS A 126 2.36 28.05 8.19
CA LYS A 126 3.31 29.15 8.39
C LYS A 126 2.88 30.42 7.64
N SER A 127 2.41 30.27 6.41
CA SER A 127 1.89 31.37 5.61
C SER A 127 0.66 32.00 6.26
N ASP A 128 -0.31 31.18 6.65
CA ASP A 128 -1.55 31.63 7.30
C ASP A 128 -1.25 32.35 8.64
N TYR A 129 -0.34 31.78 9.43
CA TYR A 129 0.10 32.42 10.66
C TYR A 129 0.77 33.79 10.43
N ALA A 130 1.60 33.91 9.39
CA ALA A 130 2.23 35.19 9.04
C ALA A 130 1.19 36.24 8.62
N LEU A 131 0.17 35.85 7.85
CA LEU A 131 -0.93 36.75 7.47
C LEU A 131 -1.74 37.20 8.68
N LEU A 132 -2.12 36.30 9.58
CA LEU A 132 -2.85 36.62 10.81
C LEU A 132 -2.03 37.53 11.72
N ALA A 133 -0.71 37.33 11.84
CA ALA A 133 0.18 38.15 12.62
C ALA A 133 0.26 39.58 12.02
N ALA A 134 0.33 39.71 10.71
CA ALA A 134 0.32 41.00 10.02
C ALA A 134 -1.00 41.77 10.21
N GLU A 135 -2.14 41.06 10.06
CA GLU A 135 -3.47 41.66 10.35
C GLU A 135 -3.60 42.13 11.76
N ARG A 136 -3.11 41.36 12.75
CA ARG A 136 -3.12 41.73 14.14
C ARG A 136 -2.27 42.97 14.42
N ALA A 137 -1.12 43.05 13.78
CA ALA A 137 -0.22 44.22 13.92
C ALA A 137 -0.80 45.47 13.26
N ALA A 138 -1.55 45.34 12.18
CA ALA A 138 -2.22 46.43 11.47
C ALA A 138 -3.48 46.98 12.18
N ARG A 139 -4.06 46.23 13.13
CA ARG A 139 -5.21 46.72 13.92
C ARG A 139 -4.78 47.87 14.84
N PRO A 140 -5.39 49.06 14.72
CA PRO A 140 -5.12 50.16 15.64
C PRO A 140 -5.54 49.74 17.07
N VAL A 141 -4.62 49.89 18.01
CA VAL A 141 -4.89 49.66 19.44
C VAL A 141 -6.02 50.62 19.87
N PRO A 142 -7.21 50.15 20.25
CA PRO A 142 -8.23 51.03 20.79
C PRO A 142 -7.75 51.56 22.12
N GLY A 143 -7.41 52.86 22.22
CA GLY A 143 -7.23 53.50 23.49
C GLY A 143 -5.92 54.23 23.77
N THR A 144 -5.27 54.89 22.82
CA THR A 144 -4.37 56.00 23.15
C THR A 144 -5.17 57.27 23.18
N PRO A 145 -5.35 57.91 24.38
CA PRO A 145 -6.02 59.21 24.46
C PRO A 145 -5.18 60.21 23.71
N ARG A 146 -5.77 60.85 22.68
CA ARG A 146 -5.20 61.99 21.98
C ARG A 146 -4.81 63.04 23.01
N ALA A 147 -3.53 63.29 23.20
CA ALA A 147 -3.03 64.40 24.05
C ALA A 147 -3.73 65.69 23.63
N ARG A 148 -4.60 66.18 24.51
CA ARG A 148 -5.24 67.49 24.39
C ARG A 148 -4.15 68.54 24.45
N LYS A 149 -3.81 69.19 23.32
CA LYS A 149 -3.02 70.41 23.30
C LYS A 149 -3.72 71.43 24.17
N ARG A 150 -3.16 71.71 25.38
CA ARG A 150 -3.49 72.90 26.15
C ARG A 150 -3.06 74.10 25.38
N LYS A 151 -4.00 74.94 24.89
CA LYS A 151 -3.74 76.29 24.49
C LYS A 151 -3.45 77.05 25.78
N GLY A 152 -2.19 77.50 25.91
CA GLY A 152 -1.83 78.49 26.95
C GLY A 152 -2.27 79.87 26.49
N SER A 153 -2.79 80.65 27.42
CA SER A 153 -2.98 82.12 27.34
C SER A 153 -1.66 82.79 27.40
#